data_a8e0fff8f4b5938fb6e33d65e303e8ef
#
_entry.id   a8e0fff8f4b5938fb6e33d65e303e8ef
#
_cell.length_a   1.000
_cell.length_b   1.000
_cell.length_c   1.000
_cell.angle_alpha   90.00
_cell.angle_beta   90.00
_cell.angle_gamma   90.00
#
_symmetry.space_group_name_H-M   'P 1'
#
loop_
_entity.id
_entity.type
_entity.pdbx_description
1 polymer ?
#
loop_
_entity_poly.entity_id
_entity_poly.type
_entity_poly.pdbx_seq_one_letter_code
_entity_poly.pdbx_strand_id
1 'polypeptide(L)'
;MECPVRQPLETVLKGLGFSLIELVVSRHRGSVQIRAVIYNGKSIGTDDCSKVHRAVMPRLELLFEGQDIYLEVSSPGIDRQIKEAGEFAHYVGKGVRCYRTDISDWTAGYLEAVDEKGINIKTKEGVIRLEFDIIAKAKLDSKLLK
;
A
#
# COMPACT_ATOMS: atom_id res chain seq x y z
N MET A 1 14.73 -13.84 -0.94
CA MET A 1 15.04 -13.68 -2.35
C MET A 1 14.50 -12.35 -2.85
N GLU A 2 15.35 -11.53 -3.41
CA GLU A 2 14.92 -10.22 -3.88
C GLU A 2 14.08 -10.32 -5.14
N CYS A 3 13.00 -9.52 -5.17
CA CYS A 3 12.18 -9.41 -6.36
C CYS A 3 12.88 -8.46 -7.35
N PRO A 4 13.23 -8.90 -8.56
CA PRO A 4 13.97 -8.06 -9.51
C PRO A 4 13.16 -6.87 -10.01
N VAL A 5 11.85 -6.87 -9.79
CA VAL A 5 10.95 -5.79 -10.23
C VAL A 5 10.86 -4.68 -9.20
N ARG A 6 11.00 -4.99 -7.91
CA ARG A 6 10.73 -4.02 -6.84
C ARG A 6 11.60 -2.78 -6.92
N GLN A 7 12.91 -2.94 -7.01
CA GLN A 7 13.82 -1.79 -6.98
C GLN A 7 13.65 -0.84 -8.17
N PRO A 8 13.62 -1.34 -9.42
CA PRO A 8 13.37 -0.45 -10.55
C PRO A 8 12.02 0.25 -10.47
N LEU A 9 11.00 -0.48 -9.99
CA LEU A 9 9.66 0.07 -9.86
C LEU A 9 9.62 1.18 -8.80
N GLU A 10 10.21 0.94 -7.63
CA GLU A 10 10.26 1.94 -6.57
C GLU A 10 11.03 3.19 -6.99
N THR A 11 12.10 3.03 -7.76
CA THR A 11 12.90 4.15 -8.26
C THR A 11 12.05 5.05 -9.16
N VAL A 12 11.30 4.46 -10.10
CA VAL A 12 10.43 5.22 -10.98
C VAL A 12 9.31 5.90 -10.21
N LEU A 13 8.67 5.17 -9.29
CA LEU A 13 7.58 5.71 -8.49
C LEU A 13 8.03 6.88 -7.62
N LYS A 14 9.19 6.76 -6.99
CA LYS A 14 9.74 7.82 -6.17
C LYS A 14 9.98 9.10 -6.98
N GLY A 15 10.47 8.95 -8.19
CA GLY A 15 10.67 10.09 -9.10
C GLY A 15 9.38 10.76 -9.52
N LEU A 16 8.26 10.05 -9.50
CA LEU A 16 6.95 10.57 -9.84
C LEU A 16 6.13 11.01 -8.62
N GLY A 17 6.66 10.82 -7.41
CA GLY A 17 5.98 11.20 -6.18
C GLY A 17 5.05 10.15 -5.61
N PHE A 18 5.22 8.89 -5.97
CA PHE A 18 4.39 7.79 -5.50
C PHE A 18 5.16 6.81 -4.63
N SER A 19 4.44 6.11 -3.77
CA SER A 19 4.96 5.00 -2.96
C SER A 19 4.35 3.69 -3.43
N LEU A 20 5.12 2.63 -3.34
CA LEU A 20 4.64 1.28 -3.66
C LEU A 20 4.06 0.64 -2.40
N ILE A 21 2.76 0.37 -2.43
CA ILE A 21 2.04 -0.24 -1.30
C ILE A 21 2.09 -1.76 -1.37
N GLU A 22 1.86 -2.31 -2.56
CA GLU A 22 1.82 -3.75 -2.76
C GLU A 22 2.36 -4.08 -4.14
N LEU A 23 3.11 -5.17 -4.22
CA LEU A 23 3.65 -5.66 -5.48
C LEU A 23 3.46 -7.17 -5.54
N VAL A 24 2.78 -7.63 -6.58
CA VAL A 24 2.60 -9.07 -6.84
C VAL A 24 3.18 -9.36 -8.23
N VAL A 25 4.07 -10.34 -8.30
CA VAL A 25 4.67 -10.78 -9.55
C VAL A 25 4.38 -12.26 -9.73
N SER A 26 3.72 -12.60 -10.83
CA SER A 26 3.41 -13.99 -11.18
C SER A 26 4.03 -14.31 -12.53
N ARG A 27 4.69 -15.45 -12.62
CA ARG A 27 5.33 -15.88 -13.87
C ARG A 27 4.62 -17.12 -14.41
N HIS A 28 4.33 -17.06 -15.70
CA HIS A 28 3.78 -18.18 -16.47
C HIS A 28 4.66 -18.38 -17.69
N ARG A 29 4.50 -19.46 -18.40
CA ARG A 29 5.31 -19.74 -19.59
C ARG A 29 5.24 -18.55 -20.58
N GLY A 30 6.39 -17.92 -20.79
CA GLY A 30 6.51 -16.83 -21.75
C GLY A 30 5.83 -15.52 -21.36
N SER A 31 5.27 -15.43 -20.14
CA SER A 31 4.64 -14.21 -19.68
C SER A 31 4.93 -13.89 -18.22
N VAL A 32 4.87 -12.61 -17.90
CA VAL A 32 5.04 -12.09 -16.53
C VAL A 32 3.84 -11.19 -16.24
N GLN A 33 3.16 -11.46 -15.13
CA GLN A 33 2.03 -10.62 -14.69
C GLN A 33 2.46 -9.87 -13.45
N ILE A 34 2.32 -8.55 -13.48
CA ILE A 34 2.76 -7.66 -12.41
C ILE A 34 1.58 -6.80 -11.98
N ARG A 35 1.32 -6.79 -10.69
CA ARG A 35 0.29 -5.96 -10.10
C ARG A 35 0.94 -5.03 -9.09
N ALA A 36 0.79 -3.73 -9.28
CA ALA A 36 1.36 -2.72 -8.40
C ALA A 36 0.26 -1.82 -7.86
N VAL A 37 0.21 -1.70 -6.53
CA VAL A 37 -0.69 -0.76 -5.86
C VAL A 37 0.17 0.42 -5.41
N ILE A 38 -0.16 1.62 -5.88
CA ILE A 38 0.62 2.84 -5.63
C ILE A 38 -0.19 3.87 -4.84
N TYR A 39 0.51 4.77 -4.16
CA TYR A 39 -0.15 5.79 -3.34
C TYR A 39 0.75 7.02 -3.21
N ASN A 40 0.13 8.21 -3.11
CA ASN A 40 0.86 9.46 -2.95
C ASN A 40 0.37 10.29 -1.77
N GLY A 41 -0.45 9.71 -0.90
CA GLY A 41 -1.06 10.43 0.22
C GLY A 41 -2.33 11.19 -0.14
N LYS A 42 -2.70 11.19 -1.42
CA LYS A 42 -3.89 11.87 -1.95
C LYS A 42 -4.69 10.92 -2.80
N SER A 43 -5.77 11.40 -3.40
CA SER A 43 -6.53 10.60 -4.35
C SER A 43 -5.70 10.32 -5.61
N ILE A 44 -5.68 9.08 -6.05
CA ILE A 44 -4.99 8.69 -7.27
C ILE A 44 -6.04 8.38 -8.34
N GLY A 45 -5.96 9.09 -9.46
CA GLY A 45 -6.88 8.88 -10.57
C GLY A 45 -6.32 7.94 -11.63
N THR A 46 -7.16 7.67 -12.62
CA THR A 46 -6.80 6.81 -13.75
C THR A 46 -5.58 7.37 -14.52
N ASP A 47 -5.50 8.70 -14.63
CA ASP A 47 -4.38 9.35 -15.31
C ASP A 47 -3.05 9.09 -14.60
N ASP A 48 -3.05 9.09 -13.28
CA ASP A 48 -1.85 8.80 -12.48
C ASP A 48 -1.39 7.37 -12.73
N CYS A 49 -2.31 6.43 -12.73
CA CYS A 49 -1.99 5.03 -12.98
C CYS A 49 -1.45 4.83 -14.40
N SER A 50 -2.02 5.51 -15.39
CA SER A 50 -1.56 5.45 -16.78
C SER A 50 -0.16 6.03 -16.93
N LYS A 51 0.11 7.12 -16.22
CA LYS A 51 1.43 7.76 -16.24
C LYS A 51 2.50 6.83 -15.65
N VAL A 52 2.20 6.19 -14.54
CA VAL A 52 3.11 5.22 -13.93
C VAL A 52 3.32 4.03 -14.86
N HIS A 53 2.25 3.51 -15.43
CA HIS A 53 2.32 2.39 -16.37
C HIS A 53 3.30 2.69 -17.52
N ARG A 54 3.16 3.85 -18.15
CA ARG A 54 4.01 4.25 -19.27
C ARG A 54 5.47 4.45 -18.86
N ALA A 55 5.69 4.91 -17.63
CA ALA A 55 7.06 5.14 -17.15
C ALA A 55 7.75 3.84 -16.76
N VAL A 56 7.02 2.87 -16.24
CA VAL A 56 7.56 1.61 -15.74
C VAL A 56 7.77 0.57 -16.85
N MET A 57 6.87 0.53 -17.82
CA MET A 57 6.83 -0.53 -18.82
C MET A 57 8.15 -0.74 -19.59
N PRO A 58 8.83 0.31 -20.08
CA PRO A 58 10.11 0.12 -20.78
C PRO A 58 11.18 -0.56 -19.93
N ARG A 59 11.19 -0.29 -18.64
CA ARG A 59 12.15 -0.89 -17.72
C ARG A 59 11.86 -2.38 -17.52
N LEU A 60 10.58 -2.74 -17.46
CA LEU A 60 10.16 -4.14 -17.34
C LEU A 60 10.48 -4.92 -18.61
N GLU A 61 10.33 -4.30 -19.77
CA GLU A 61 10.67 -4.93 -21.03
C GLU A 61 12.16 -5.30 -21.10
N LEU A 62 13.01 -4.47 -20.52
CA LEU A 62 14.45 -4.77 -20.43
C LEU A 62 14.74 -5.91 -19.45
N LEU A 63 14.01 -5.96 -18.33
CA LEU A 63 14.20 -7.00 -17.32
C LEU A 63 13.71 -8.38 -17.78
N PHE A 64 12.66 -8.41 -18.57
CA PHE A 64 11.99 -9.65 -19.00
C PHE A 64 11.99 -9.74 -20.52
N GLU A 65 13.16 -9.56 -21.11
CA GLU A 65 13.31 -9.58 -22.55
C GLU A 65 12.80 -10.91 -23.13
N GLY A 66 12.01 -10.81 -24.19
CA GLY A 66 11.44 -11.97 -24.86
C GLY A 66 10.20 -12.55 -24.21
N GLN A 67 9.70 -11.92 -23.14
CA GLN A 67 8.48 -12.35 -22.46
C GLN A 67 7.37 -11.32 -22.63
N ASP A 68 6.12 -11.78 -22.60
CA ASP A 68 4.96 -10.89 -22.59
C ASP A 68 4.78 -10.36 -21.17
N ILE A 69 4.61 -9.04 -21.06
CA ILE A 69 4.47 -8.38 -19.77
C ILE A 69 3.08 -7.80 -19.64
N TYR A 70 2.38 -8.17 -18.57
CA TYR A 70 1.08 -7.64 -18.22
C TYR A 70 1.23 -6.85 -16.92
N LEU A 71 1.11 -5.53 -17.01
CA LEU A 71 1.26 -4.65 -15.86
C LEU A 71 -0.08 -4.02 -15.51
N GLU A 72 -0.50 -4.22 -14.28
CA GLU A 72 -1.67 -3.55 -13.72
C GLU A 72 -1.21 -2.60 -12.64
N VAL A 73 -1.57 -1.32 -12.76
CA VAL A 73 -1.27 -0.29 -11.77
C VAL A 73 -2.59 0.21 -11.21
N SER A 74 -2.71 0.19 -9.89
CA SER A 74 -3.95 0.61 -9.24
C SER A 74 -3.66 1.40 -7.96
N SER A 75 -4.69 2.04 -7.43
CA SER A 75 -4.61 2.73 -6.14
C SER A 75 -5.27 1.87 -5.06
N PRO A 76 -4.95 2.13 -3.76
CA PRO A 76 -5.67 1.45 -2.68
C PRO A 76 -7.15 1.81 -2.73
N GLY A 77 -8.01 0.84 -2.47
CA GLY A 77 -9.43 1.11 -2.31
C GLY A 77 -9.68 1.93 -1.06
N ILE A 78 -10.84 2.60 -1.00
CA ILE A 78 -11.19 3.43 0.15
C ILE A 78 -11.34 2.64 1.45
N ASP A 79 -11.62 1.34 1.33
CA ASP A 79 -11.70 0.42 2.47
C ASP A 79 -10.62 -0.65 2.38
N ARG A 80 -9.44 -0.27 1.89
CA ARG A 80 -8.34 -1.22 1.70
C ARG A 80 -7.97 -1.88 3.02
N GLN A 81 -7.88 -3.21 2.99
CA GLN A 81 -7.36 -3.96 4.12
C GLN A 81 -5.83 -3.81 4.15
N ILE A 82 -5.31 -3.42 5.30
CA ILE A 82 -3.87 -3.27 5.50
C ILE A 82 -3.31 -4.64 5.82
N LYS A 83 -2.48 -5.18 4.93
CA LYS A 83 -1.99 -6.56 5.01
C LYS A 83 -0.72 -6.71 5.82
N GLU A 84 0.13 -5.69 5.81
CA GLU A 84 1.42 -5.72 6.48
C GLU A 84 1.61 -4.50 7.37
N ALA A 85 2.34 -4.68 8.46
CA ALA A 85 2.60 -3.60 9.42
C ALA A 85 3.28 -2.40 8.74
N GLY A 86 4.16 -2.64 7.79
CA GLY A 86 4.86 -1.57 7.08
C GLY A 86 3.95 -0.67 6.26
N GLU A 87 2.76 -1.11 5.90
CA GLU A 87 1.81 -0.28 5.15
C GLU A 87 1.30 0.91 5.96
N PHE A 88 1.24 0.78 7.29
CA PHE A 88 0.71 1.86 8.13
C PHE A 88 1.45 3.17 7.94
N ALA A 89 2.75 3.11 7.66
CA ALA A 89 3.55 4.33 7.46
C ALA A 89 3.03 5.20 6.32
N HIS A 90 2.38 4.60 5.32
CA HIS A 90 1.82 5.34 4.18
C HIS A 90 0.52 6.06 4.53
N TYR A 91 -0.10 5.72 5.65
CA TYR A 91 -1.45 6.21 5.99
C TYR A 91 -1.47 7.12 7.21
N VAL A 92 -0.31 7.60 7.65
CA VAL A 92 -0.26 8.57 8.77
C VAL A 92 -1.09 9.81 8.42
N GLY A 93 -1.97 10.20 9.31
CA GLY A 93 -2.91 11.29 9.10
C GLY A 93 -4.25 10.86 8.51
N LYS A 94 -4.38 9.58 8.13
CA LYS A 94 -5.63 9.06 7.55
C LYS A 94 -6.43 8.27 8.57
N GLY A 95 -7.71 8.10 8.30
CA GLY A 95 -8.58 7.28 9.14
C GLY A 95 -8.30 5.79 8.94
N VAL A 96 -8.15 5.08 10.05
CA VAL A 96 -7.94 3.63 10.03
C VAL A 96 -8.85 2.97 11.05
N ARG A 97 -9.14 1.70 10.83
CA ARG A 97 -9.94 0.90 11.72
C ARG A 97 -9.22 -0.42 11.98
N CYS A 98 -9.03 -0.74 13.25
CA CYS A 98 -8.29 -1.93 13.65
C CYS A 98 -9.15 -2.83 14.53
N TYR A 99 -9.16 -4.13 14.22
CA TYR A 99 -9.82 -5.12 15.08
C TYR A 99 -8.82 -5.54 16.16
N ARG A 100 -9.18 -5.30 17.40
CA ARG A 100 -8.33 -5.56 18.56
C ARG A 100 -8.69 -6.88 19.23
N THR A 101 -7.70 -7.73 19.40
CA THR A 101 -7.90 -9.01 20.06
C THR A 101 -8.06 -8.88 21.57
N ASP A 102 -7.51 -7.81 22.16
CA ASP A 102 -7.58 -7.58 23.60
C ASP A 102 -9.00 -7.24 24.08
N ILE A 103 -9.82 -6.62 23.22
CA ILE A 103 -11.20 -6.28 23.56
C ILE A 103 -12.22 -6.95 22.65
N SER A 104 -11.75 -7.72 21.67
CA SER A 104 -12.58 -8.39 20.66
C SER A 104 -13.56 -7.45 19.96
N ASP A 105 -13.06 -6.28 19.61
CA ASP A 105 -13.86 -5.22 18.96
C ASP A 105 -12.98 -4.32 18.11
N TRP A 106 -13.62 -3.50 17.27
CA TRP A 106 -12.96 -2.56 16.39
C TRP A 106 -12.69 -1.23 17.10
N THR A 107 -11.55 -0.64 16.80
CA THR A 107 -11.21 0.72 17.22
C THR A 107 -10.90 1.53 15.97
N ALA A 108 -11.57 2.66 15.80
CA ALA A 108 -11.38 3.55 14.66
C ALA A 108 -10.84 4.90 15.12
N GLY A 109 -10.00 5.50 14.29
CA GLY A 109 -9.42 6.81 14.59
C GLY A 109 -8.46 7.21 13.50
N TYR A 110 -7.78 8.34 13.71
CA TYR A 110 -6.77 8.83 12.80
C TYR A 110 -5.40 8.30 13.20
N LEU A 111 -4.67 7.76 12.25
CA LEU A 111 -3.33 7.24 12.49
C LEU A 111 -2.37 8.40 12.72
N GLU A 112 -1.81 8.52 13.92
CA GLU A 112 -0.88 9.61 14.25
C GLU A 112 0.58 9.25 14.08
N ALA A 113 0.94 8.02 14.45
CA ALA A 113 2.34 7.59 14.39
C ALA A 113 2.43 6.09 14.23
N VAL A 114 3.54 5.64 13.68
CA VAL A 114 3.84 4.22 13.47
C VAL A 114 5.27 3.98 13.88
N ASP A 115 5.51 2.88 14.59
CA ASP A 115 6.87 2.43 14.91
C ASP A 115 6.98 0.92 14.70
N GLU A 116 8.10 0.35 15.10
CA GLU A 116 8.38 -1.06 14.85
C GLU A 116 7.44 -2.02 15.60
N LYS A 117 6.83 -1.57 16.69
CA LYS A 117 6.01 -2.42 17.54
C LYS A 117 4.52 -2.18 17.42
N GLY A 118 4.12 -1.01 16.94
CA GLY A 118 2.71 -0.69 16.88
C GLY A 118 2.41 0.69 16.33
N ILE A 119 1.21 1.15 16.60
CA ILE A 119 0.71 2.41 16.08
C ILE A 119 0.05 3.23 17.17
N ASN A 120 -0.02 4.55 16.97
CA ASN A 120 -0.78 5.46 17.81
C ASN A 120 -1.97 5.97 16.99
N ILE A 121 -3.17 5.84 17.55
CA ILE A 121 -4.41 6.26 16.90
C ILE A 121 -5.05 7.35 17.74
N LYS A 122 -5.46 8.43 17.10
CA LYS A 122 -6.19 9.51 17.76
C LYS A 122 -7.69 9.25 17.62
N THR A 123 -8.35 9.02 18.74
CA THR A 123 -9.80 8.84 18.82
C THR A 123 -10.44 10.05 19.48
N LYS A 124 -11.78 10.04 19.59
CA LYS A 124 -12.50 11.09 20.28
C LYS A 124 -12.13 11.18 21.76
N GLU A 125 -11.67 10.09 22.34
CA GLU A 125 -11.29 10.03 23.74
C GLU A 125 -9.82 10.33 23.99
N GLY A 126 -9.04 10.55 22.92
CA GLY A 126 -7.62 10.84 23.00
C GLY A 126 -6.80 9.85 22.18
N VAL A 127 -5.49 9.93 22.35
CA VAL A 127 -4.56 9.07 21.63
C VAL A 127 -4.40 7.74 22.38
N ILE A 128 -4.57 6.63 21.65
CA ILE A 128 -4.37 5.30 22.21
C ILE A 128 -3.25 4.59 21.48
N ARG A 129 -2.56 3.70 22.19
CA ARG A 129 -1.48 2.89 21.64
C ARG A 129 -1.99 1.49 21.32
N LEU A 130 -1.78 1.02 20.10
CA LEU A 130 -2.10 -0.35 19.70
C LEU A 130 -0.83 -1.03 19.19
N GLU A 131 -0.42 -2.09 19.87
CA GLU A 131 0.71 -2.89 19.42
C GLU A 131 0.24 -3.85 18.33
N PHE A 132 1.12 -4.19 17.39
CA PHE A 132 0.75 -5.04 16.26
C PHE A 132 0.24 -6.42 16.69
N ASP A 133 0.72 -6.94 17.81
CA ASP A 133 0.31 -8.26 18.28
C ASP A 133 -1.15 -8.33 18.73
N ILE A 134 -1.78 -7.20 19.06
CA ILE A 134 -3.20 -7.17 19.41
C ILE A 134 -4.09 -6.75 18.24
N ILE A 135 -3.49 -6.43 17.10
CA ILE A 135 -4.24 -6.06 15.89
C ILE A 135 -4.40 -7.29 15.01
N ALA A 136 -5.61 -7.84 14.94
CA ALA A 136 -5.90 -8.99 14.10
C ALA A 136 -6.13 -8.59 12.65
N LYS A 137 -6.81 -7.45 12.46
CA LYS A 137 -7.12 -6.91 11.14
C LYS A 137 -7.07 -5.40 11.19
N ALA A 138 -6.73 -4.78 10.07
CA ALA A 138 -6.74 -3.32 9.95
C ALA A 138 -7.13 -2.93 8.54
N LYS A 139 -7.83 -1.82 8.41
CA LYS A 139 -8.19 -1.28 7.10
C LYS A 139 -8.37 0.22 7.15
N LEU A 140 -8.27 0.86 5.99
CA LEU A 140 -8.58 2.27 5.87
C LEU A 140 -10.07 2.47 6.16
N ASP A 141 -10.41 3.57 6.81
CA ASP A 141 -11.79 3.90 7.12
C ASP A 141 -12.22 5.11 6.30
N SER A 142 -13.02 4.86 5.27
CA SER A 142 -13.47 5.91 4.35
C SER A 142 -14.30 6.98 5.02
N LYS A 143 -14.96 6.65 6.12
CA LYS A 143 -15.78 7.64 6.86
C LYS A 143 -14.93 8.70 7.54
N LEU A 144 -13.67 8.38 7.81
CA LEU A 144 -12.71 9.29 8.43
C LEU A 144 -11.80 9.98 7.41
N LEU A 145 -11.87 9.58 6.14
CA LEU A 145 -11.03 10.13 5.07
C LEU A 145 -11.70 11.35 4.42
N LYS A 146 -11.88 12.37 5.18
CA LYS A 146 -12.44 13.63 4.65
C LYS A 146 -11.39 14.72 4.59
#